data_add349018ab8d1da91358166f946b90c
#
_entry.id   add349018ab8d1da91358166f946b90c
#
_cell.length_a   1.000
_cell.length_b   1.000
_cell.length_c   1.000
_cell.angle_alpha   90.00
_cell.angle_beta   90.00
_cell.angle_gamma   90.00
#
_symmetry.space_group_name_H-M   'P 1'
#
loop_
_entity.id
_entity.type
_entity.pdbx_description
1 polymer ?
#
loop_
_entity_poly.entity_id
_entity_poly.type
_entity_poly.pdbx_seq_one_letter_code
_entity_poly.pdbx_strand_id
1 'polypeptide(L)'
;AQNISITGMGTIDGNGVAFMGKELDDSYELKPVTDFDPRPHVLTLIDVEKLIIKDVTICNGAYWTVHLIGCYDALIDGISLLNNLKIRNGDGIDVDHSRKVRIANCFIESGDDCICLKNRREFEEYGSCEDIVVTNCVMTSRSCAIKIGSENMDKINNVLFDNCIIRESNRGIGIQNRDEGTVTNVVFSNMLVESKLFSDVWWGKAEPIYVTSYPRAVGNHKDAGWRFPKGATEGKCGEVSNIWFHNVKCTGENGIFVGGDVPGKVKNIFFDEVDIQLVIRTDYPGGVYDKRPCLGEGFAKDKTYAFYIDTALDIEITDCSVRDEGFGRPFGGMLKQMNAN
;
A
#
# COMPACT_ATOMS: atom_id res chain seq x y z
N ALA A 1 -6.94 26.22 -5.60
CA ALA A 1 -8.27 26.43 -6.22
C ALA A 1 -9.39 26.04 -5.25
N GLN A 2 -10.63 26.45 -5.53
CA GLN A 2 -11.78 26.11 -4.66
C GLN A 2 -12.99 25.64 -5.49
N ASN A 3 -13.80 24.75 -4.89
CA ASN A 3 -15.06 24.28 -5.46
C ASN A 3 -14.90 23.66 -6.87
N ILE A 4 -13.99 22.70 -6.98
CA ILE A 4 -13.75 21.95 -8.21
C ILE A 4 -14.61 20.70 -8.22
N SER A 5 -15.23 20.42 -9.37
CA SER A 5 -16.09 19.24 -9.53
C SER A 5 -15.80 18.55 -10.87
N ILE A 6 -15.54 17.24 -10.84
CA ILE A 6 -15.41 16.37 -12.00
C ILE A 6 -16.50 15.29 -11.83
N THR A 7 -17.58 15.40 -12.55
CA THR A 7 -18.77 14.56 -12.32
C THR A 7 -19.42 14.10 -13.62
N GLY A 8 -20.17 13.03 -13.54
CA GLY A 8 -20.95 12.48 -14.66
C GLY A 8 -20.51 11.06 -15.02
N MET A 9 -21.15 10.48 -16.03
CA MET A 9 -20.92 9.09 -16.43
C MET A 9 -19.94 8.95 -17.61
N GLY A 10 -19.11 9.98 -17.85
CA GLY A 10 -18.10 9.98 -18.91
C GLY A 10 -16.85 9.22 -18.52
N THR A 11 -15.95 9.05 -19.50
CA THR A 11 -14.66 8.40 -19.32
C THR A 11 -13.51 9.38 -19.55
N ILE A 12 -12.54 9.36 -18.66
CA ILE A 12 -11.24 10.02 -18.81
C ILE A 12 -10.21 8.92 -19.05
N ASP A 13 -9.65 8.87 -20.26
CA ASP A 13 -8.66 7.86 -20.67
C ASP A 13 -7.26 8.49 -20.72
N GLY A 14 -6.35 7.99 -19.90
CA GLY A 14 -4.96 8.47 -19.81
C GLY A 14 -4.06 7.94 -20.92
N ASN A 15 -4.55 7.01 -21.77
CA ASN A 15 -3.81 6.40 -22.89
C ASN A 15 -2.42 5.86 -22.47
N GLY A 16 -2.32 5.30 -21.28
CA GLY A 16 -1.05 4.91 -20.64
C GLY A 16 -0.23 3.89 -21.41
N VAL A 17 -0.88 2.99 -22.14
CA VAL A 17 -0.20 1.98 -22.95
C VAL A 17 0.68 2.61 -24.04
N ALA A 18 0.35 3.80 -24.52
CA ALA A 18 1.15 4.52 -25.51
C ALA A 18 2.55 4.92 -25.01
N PHE A 19 2.75 4.94 -23.70
CA PHE A 19 4.04 5.23 -23.05
C PHE A 19 4.85 3.97 -22.75
N MET A 20 4.30 2.79 -23.06
CA MET A 20 4.87 1.51 -22.70
C MET A 20 5.33 0.74 -23.93
N GLY A 21 6.40 -0.03 -23.77
CA GLY A 21 6.93 -0.95 -24.77
C GLY A 21 6.54 -2.39 -24.45
N LYS A 22 7.43 -3.33 -24.78
CA LYS A 22 7.21 -4.76 -24.55
C LYS A 22 7.26 -5.13 -23.07
N GLU A 23 6.70 -6.28 -22.75
CA GLU A 23 6.79 -6.90 -21.43
C GLU A 23 8.24 -7.25 -21.05
N LEU A 24 8.59 -7.09 -19.79
CA LEU A 24 9.88 -7.51 -19.24
C LEU A 24 9.92 -9.02 -19.05
N ASP A 25 11.06 -9.64 -19.34
CA ASP A 25 11.22 -11.11 -19.32
C ASP A 25 11.21 -11.68 -17.89
N ASP A 26 11.60 -10.89 -16.89
CA ASP A 26 11.76 -11.27 -15.47
C ASP A 26 10.61 -10.82 -14.57
N SER A 27 9.72 -10.03 -15.11
CA SER A 27 8.53 -9.57 -14.40
C SER A 27 7.34 -9.53 -15.37
N TYR A 28 6.14 -9.50 -14.86
CA TYR A 28 4.93 -9.38 -15.66
C TYR A 28 4.66 -7.95 -16.18
N GLU A 29 5.57 -7.02 -15.94
CA GLU A 29 5.39 -5.61 -16.23
C GLU A 29 5.74 -5.22 -17.66
N LEU A 30 5.12 -4.14 -18.15
CA LEU A 30 5.53 -3.47 -19.37
C LEU A 30 6.72 -2.54 -19.10
N LYS A 31 7.71 -2.56 -20.00
CA LYS A 31 8.84 -1.63 -19.93
C LYS A 31 8.41 -0.25 -20.44
N PRO A 32 8.71 0.87 -19.74
CA PRO A 32 8.57 2.20 -20.32
C PRO A 32 9.34 2.36 -21.62
N VAL A 33 8.81 3.12 -22.57
CA VAL A 33 9.45 3.33 -23.90
C VAL A 33 10.80 4.03 -23.76
N THR A 34 10.96 4.89 -22.73
CA THR A 34 12.20 5.63 -22.49
C THR A 34 12.83 5.23 -21.15
N ASP A 35 14.16 5.27 -21.06
CA ASP A 35 14.88 5.04 -19.80
C ASP A 35 14.64 6.13 -18.76
N PHE A 36 14.36 7.36 -19.21
CA PHE A 36 13.80 8.40 -18.39
C PHE A 36 12.29 8.21 -18.34
N ASP A 37 11.72 8.19 -17.15
CA ASP A 37 10.30 7.90 -16.95
C ASP A 37 9.44 9.18 -16.90
N PRO A 38 9.13 9.80 -18.06
CA PRO A 38 8.37 11.05 -18.16
C PRO A 38 6.86 10.80 -18.22
N ARG A 39 6.38 9.64 -17.78
CA ARG A 39 4.98 9.28 -17.88
C ARG A 39 4.11 10.27 -17.10
N PRO A 40 3.03 10.81 -17.69
CA PRO A 40 2.18 11.78 -17.02
C PRO A 40 1.20 11.11 -16.03
N HIS A 41 0.86 11.84 -14.98
CA HIS A 41 -0.34 11.58 -14.19
C HIS A 41 -1.59 11.90 -15.02
N VAL A 42 -2.72 11.25 -14.73
CA VAL A 42 -3.98 11.58 -15.41
C VAL A 42 -4.62 12.83 -14.82
N LEU A 43 -4.75 12.87 -13.50
CA LEU A 43 -5.26 14.01 -12.75
C LEU A 43 -4.29 14.37 -11.63
N THR A 44 -3.77 15.57 -11.62
CA THR A 44 -3.01 16.14 -10.51
C THR A 44 -3.74 17.36 -9.96
N LEU A 45 -4.13 17.30 -8.70
CA LEU A 45 -4.94 18.30 -8.02
C LEU A 45 -4.16 18.86 -6.84
N ILE A 46 -3.68 20.08 -6.97
CA ILE A 46 -2.79 20.70 -5.98
C ILE A 46 -3.51 21.87 -5.31
N ASP A 47 -3.51 21.88 -3.97
CA ASP A 47 -4.10 22.96 -3.16
C ASP A 47 -5.55 23.26 -3.58
N VAL A 48 -6.37 22.21 -3.58
CA VAL A 48 -7.81 22.32 -3.91
C VAL A 48 -8.63 22.20 -2.64
N GLU A 49 -9.43 23.21 -2.36
CA GLU A 49 -10.45 23.19 -1.30
C GLU A 49 -11.82 22.86 -1.89
N LYS A 50 -12.52 21.88 -1.31
CA LYS A 50 -13.82 21.38 -1.77
C LYS A 50 -13.75 20.78 -3.18
N LEU A 51 -13.10 19.63 -3.25
CA LEU A 51 -13.03 18.81 -4.46
C LEU A 51 -14.13 17.75 -4.46
N ILE A 52 -14.78 17.54 -5.60
CA ILE A 52 -15.69 16.43 -5.83
C ILE A 52 -15.29 15.71 -7.13
N ILE A 53 -15.00 14.39 -7.04
CA ILE A 53 -14.86 13.50 -8.21
C ILE A 53 -15.92 12.43 -8.07
N LYS A 54 -16.89 12.37 -8.99
CA LYS A 54 -18.04 11.51 -8.80
C LYS A 54 -18.58 10.88 -10.09
N ASP A 55 -18.92 9.58 -10.01
CA ASP A 55 -19.61 8.78 -11.03
C ASP A 55 -18.86 8.65 -12.38
N VAL A 56 -17.62 9.15 -12.48
CA VAL A 56 -16.81 9.06 -13.70
C VAL A 56 -16.02 7.76 -13.76
N THR A 57 -15.70 7.31 -14.98
CA THR A 57 -14.68 6.28 -15.22
C THR A 57 -13.35 6.96 -15.52
N ILE A 58 -12.28 6.55 -14.84
CA ILE A 58 -10.91 7.00 -15.13
C ILE A 58 -10.10 5.75 -15.45
N CYS A 59 -9.42 5.72 -16.58
CA CYS A 59 -8.73 4.49 -16.98
C CYS A 59 -7.40 4.75 -17.69
N ASN A 60 -6.63 3.66 -17.85
CA ASN A 60 -5.40 3.63 -18.63
C ASN A 60 -4.39 4.71 -18.21
N GLY A 61 -4.15 4.90 -16.92
CA GLY A 61 -3.11 5.78 -16.42
C GLY A 61 -1.72 5.31 -16.87
N ALA A 62 -0.89 6.25 -17.30
CA ALA A 62 0.51 5.97 -17.62
C ALA A 62 1.39 5.95 -16.38
N TYR A 63 0.98 6.65 -15.35
CA TYR A 63 1.61 6.80 -14.04
C TYR A 63 0.49 6.98 -13.01
N TRP A 64 0.72 7.59 -11.85
CA TRP A 64 -0.31 7.82 -10.84
C TRP A 64 -1.56 8.46 -11.46
N THR A 65 -2.72 7.88 -11.22
CA THR A 65 -3.93 8.25 -11.95
C THR A 65 -4.61 9.47 -11.36
N VAL A 66 -4.92 9.45 -10.06
CA VAL A 66 -5.50 10.59 -9.35
C VAL A 66 -4.57 10.96 -8.19
N HIS A 67 -3.91 12.09 -8.29
CA HIS A 67 -2.97 12.57 -7.28
C HIS A 67 -3.49 13.84 -6.62
N LEU A 68 -3.88 13.73 -5.35
CA LEU A 68 -4.32 14.84 -4.51
C LEU A 68 -3.13 15.33 -3.69
N ILE A 69 -2.75 16.59 -3.82
CA ILE A 69 -1.63 17.20 -3.12
C ILE A 69 -2.13 18.40 -2.32
N GLY A 70 -2.02 18.37 -1.01
CA GLY A 70 -2.45 19.48 -0.16
C GLY A 70 -3.94 19.84 -0.29
N CYS A 71 -4.77 18.90 -0.71
CA CYS A 71 -6.20 19.13 -0.86
C CYS A 71 -6.92 19.13 0.51
N TYR A 72 -7.97 19.90 0.61
CA TYR A 72 -8.79 19.99 1.81
C TYR A 72 -10.28 19.85 1.47
N ASP A 73 -10.98 18.98 2.22
CA ASP A 73 -12.39 18.64 1.99
C ASP A 73 -12.65 18.06 0.59
N ALA A 74 -12.08 16.89 0.32
CA ALA A 74 -12.25 16.17 -0.94
C ALA A 74 -13.22 14.98 -0.78
N LEU A 75 -14.07 14.79 -1.78
CA LEU A 75 -14.95 13.63 -1.93
C LEU A 75 -14.67 12.95 -3.26
N ILE A 76 -14.32 11.66 -3.21
CA ILE A 76 -14.26 10.77 -4.37
C ILE A 76 -15.31 9.68 -4.14
N ASP A 77 -16.35 9.63 -4.98
CA ASP A 77 -17.52 8.79 -4.75
C ASP A 77 -18.00 8.11 -6.04
N GLY A 78 -18.18 6.81 -6.00
CA GLY A 78 -18.80 6.04 -7.08
C GLY A 78 -18.00 6.00 -8.37
N ILE A 79 -16.68 6.19 -8.34
CA ILE A 79 -15.85 6.13 -9.55
C ILE A 79 -15.42 4.70 -9.87
N SER A 80 -15.21 4.44 -11.17
CA SER A 80 -14.50 3.26 -11.66
C SER A 80 -13.11 3.69 -12.13
N LEU A 81 -12.05 3.22 -11.48
CA LEU A 81 -10.68 3.48 -11.87
C LEU A 81 -10.04 2.18 -12.38
N LEU A 82 -9.78 2.11 -13.69
CA LEU A 82 -9.43 0.87 -14.38
C LEU A 82 -8.12 1.02 -15.14
N ASN A 83 -7.01 0.75 -14.48
CA ASN A 83 -5.69 0.81 -15.09
C ASN A 83 -5.24 -0.53 -15.68
N ASN A 84 -4.28 -0.47 -16.58
CA ASN A 84 -3.58 -1.66 -17.04
C ASN A 84 -2.71 -2.21 -15.91
N LEU A 85 -2.98 -3.45 -15.50
CA LEU A 85 -2.31 -4.11 -14.37
C LEU A 85 -0.83 -4.42 -14.61
N LYS A 86 -0.29 -4.20 -15.80
CA LYS A 86 1.12 -4.36 -16.16
C LYS A 86 1.91 -3.05 -16.16
N ILE A 87 1.28 -1.93 -15.85
CA ILE A 87 1.96 -0.63 -15.78
C ILE A 87 2.33 -0.35 -14.33
N ARG A 88 3.63 -0.44 -14.03
CA ARG A 88 4.16 -0.06 -12.71
C ARG A 88 3.97 1.44 -12.45
N ASN A 89 3.85 1.81 -11.20
CA ASN A 89 3.46 3.16 -10.76
C ASN A 89 2.15 3.63 -11.40
N GLY A 90 1.31 2.68 -11.82
CA GLY A 90 -0.05 2.96 -12.28
C GLY A 90 -1.00 2.99 -11.09
N ASP A 91 -0.65 3.75 -10.05
CA ASP A 91 -1.44 3.90 -8.83
C ASP A 91 -2.83 4.45 -9.14
N GLY A 92 -3.80 4.10 -8.33
CA GLY A 92 -5.17 4.57 -8.47
C GLY A 92 -5.35 5.98 -7.91
N ILE A 93 -5.43 6.08 -6.60
CA ILE A 93 -5.66 7.34 -5.89
C ILE A 93 -4.54 7.55 -4.87
N ASP A 94 -3.73 8.56 -5.09
CA ASP A 94 -2.69 9.01 -4.17
C ASP A 94 -3.17 10.23 -3.39
N VAL A 95 -3.22 10.11 -2.08
CA VAL A 95 -3.60 11.17 -1.14
C VAL A 95 -2.34 11.66 -0.44
N ASP A 96 -1.83 12.80 -0.88
CA ASP A 96 -0.54 13.35 -0.48
C ASP A 96 -0.75 14.67 0.28
N HIS A 97 -0.29 14.75 1.54
CA HIS A 97 -0.45 15.94 2.38
C HIS A 97 -1.88 16.52 2.44
N SER A 98 -2.89 15.69 2.24
CA SER A 98 -4.28 16.13 2.11
C SER A 98 -5.10 15.81 3.35
N ARG A 99 -6.14 16.60 3.61
CA ARG A 99 -6.95 16.49 4.83
C ARG A 99 -8.44 16.48 4.54
N LYS A 100 -9.22 15.82 5.41
CA LYS A 100 -10.68 15.63 5.27
C LYS A 100 -11.05 15.01 3.93
N VAL A 101 -10.40 13.91 3.58
CA VAL A 101 -10.66 13.19 2.33
C VAL A 101 -11.60 12.02 2.60
N ARG A 102 -12.61 11.89 1.77
CA ARG A 102 -13.56 10.78 1.77
C ARG A 102 -13.53 10.07 0.43
N ILE A 103 -13.28 8.76 0.42
CA ILE A 103 -13.28 7.91 -0.78
C ILE A 103 -14.31 6.81 -0.53
N ALA A 104 -15.35 6.74 -1.36
CA ALA A 104 -16.43 5.80 -1.14
C ALA A 104 -16.97 5.17 -2.43
N ASN A 105 -17.50 3.94 -2.31
CA ASN A 105 -18.23 3.26 -3.37
C ASN A 105 -17.44 3.10 -4.68
N CYS A 106 -16.10 2.99 -4.60
CA CYS A 106 -15.23 2.95 -5.77
C CYS A 106 -14.85 1.51 -6.15
N PHE A 107 -14.68 1.29 -7.46
CA PHE A 107 -14.08 0.08 -8.01
C PHE A 107 -12.72 0.45 -8.61
N ILE A 108 -11.62 -0.16 -8.10
CA ILE A 108 -10.27 0.25 -8.46
C ILE A 108 -9.44 -0.96 -8.87
N GLU A 109 -8.91 -0.95 -10.10
CA GLU A 109 -7.90 -1.87 -10.59
C GLU A 109 -6.62 -1.11 -10.94
N SER A 110 -5.47 -1.54 -10.40
CA SER A 110 -4.24 -0.78 -10.46
C SER A 110 -3.02 -1.68 -10.68
N GLY A 111 -2.12 -1.23 -11.51
CA GLY A 111 -0.83 -1.90 -11.73
C GLY A 111 0.15 -1.71 -10.56
N ASP A 112 -0.08 -0.69 -9.75
CA ASP A 112 0.62 -0.44 -8.49
C ASP A 112 -0.43 -0.26 -7.37
N ASP A 113 -0.30 0.67 -6.44
CA ASP A 113 -1.21 0.81 -5.30
C ASP A 113 -2.61 1.29 -5.72
N CYS A 114 -3.70 0.75 -5.15
CA CYS A 114 -5.05 1.25 -5.49
C CYS A 114 -5.36 2.55 -4.76
N ILE A 115 -5.17 2.58 -3.44
CA ILE A 115 -5.31 3.79 -2.62
C ILE A 115 -4.05 3.93 -1.78
N CYS A 116 -3.34 5.02 -1.95
CA CYS A 116 -2.08 5.28 -1.27
C CYS A 116 -2.12 6.61 -0.51
N LEU A 117 -1.82 6.56 0.80
CA LEU A 117 -1.64 7.75 1.63
C LEU A 117 -0.14 8.02 1.79
N LYS A 118 0.28 9.24 1.57
CA LYS A 118 1.70 9.61 1.64
C LYS A 118 1.90 11.06 2.08
N ASN A 119 3.14 11.40 2.42
CA ASN A 119 3.60 12.76 2.66
C ASN A 119 4.95 12.91 1.98
N ARG A 120 4.96 13.36 0.74
CA ARG A 120 6.18 13.50 -0.05
C ARG A 120 6.92 14.78 0.31
N ARG A 121 8.25 14.68 0.35
CA ARG A 121 9.14 15.79 0.72
C ARG A 121 8.99 17.02 -0.16
N GLU A 122 8.63 16.83 -1.42
CA GLU A 122 8.47 17.93 -2.38
C GLU A 122 7.27 18.84 -2.06
N PHE A 123 6.37 18.38 -1.18
CA PHE A 123 5.12 19.06 -0.84
C PHE A 123 4.98 19.30 0.67
N GLU A 124 6.10 19.38 1.37
CA GLU A 124 6.15 19.53 2.84
C GLU A 124 5.37 20.74 3.37
N GLU A 125 5.22 21.77 2.55
CA GLU A 125 4.48 22.99 2.91
C GLU A 125 3.00 22.76 3.21
N TYR A 126 2.41 21.62 2.75
CA TYR A 126 1.00 21.30 3.00
C TYR A 126 0.76 20.57 4.32
N GLY A 127 1.82 20.09 5.00
CA GLY A 127 1.75 19.46 6.33
C GLY A 127 1.18 18.05 6.31
N SER A 128 0.48 17.66 7.35
CA SER A 128 0.02 16.27 7.58
C SER A 128 -1.01 15.77 6.57
N CYS A 129 -1.03 14.43 6.38
CA CYS A 129 -2.13 13.72 5.73
C CYS A 129 -3.04 13.14 6.83
N GLU A 130 -4.24 13.68 7.01
CA GLU A 130 -5.09 13.29 8.14
C GLU A 130 -6.59 13.45 7.89
N ASP A 131 -7.38 12.82 8.78
CA ASP A 131 -8.85 12.81 8.69
C ASP A 131 -9.34 12.17 7.38
N ILE A 132 -8.89 10.96 7.10
CA ILE A 132 -9.18 10.22 5.86
C ILE A 132 -10.16 9.08 6.15
N VAL A 133 -11.20 8.98 5.36
CA VAL A 133 -12.16 7.85 5.40
C VAL A 133 -12.26 7.20 4.03
N VAL A 134 -12.06 5.88 4.01
CA VAL A 134 -12.25 5.04 2.81
C VAL A 134 -13.26 3.95 3.14
N THR A 135 -14.33 3.85 2.35
CA THR A 135 -15.37 2.85 2.62
C THR A 135 -16.04 2.30 1.36
N ASN A 136 -16.57 1.08 1.46
CA ASN A 136 -17.34 0.43 0.39
C ASN A 136 -16.58 0.31 -0.94
N CYS A 137 -15.27 0.13 -0.92
CA CYS A 137 -14.46 0.03 -2.13
C CYS A 137 -14.09 -1.43 -2.44
N VAL A 138 -13.99 -1.74 -3.73
CA VAL A 138 -13.48 -3.03 -4.23
C VAL A 138 -12.19 -2.75 -5.00
N MET A 139 -11.10 -3.43 -4.61
CA MET A 139 -9.76 -3.11 -5.08
C MET A 139 -9.03 -4.36 -5.59
N THR A 140 -8.26 -4.21 -6.67
CA THR A 140 -7.32 -5.22 -7.18
C THR A 140 -6.02 -4.53 -7.56
N SER A 141 -4.90 -4.95 -6.98
CA SER A 141 -3.58 -4.36 -7.22
C SER A 141 -2.54 -5.41 -7.56
N ARG A 142 -1.61 -5.06 -8.43
CA ARG A 142 -0.40 -5.88 -8.63
C ARG A 142 0.71 -5.56 -7.64
N SER A 143 0.53 -4.52 -6.83
CA SER A 143 1.42 -4.13 -5.74
C SER A 143 0.66 -4.22 -4.39
N CYS A 144 0.18 -3.12 -3.86
CA CYS A 144 -0.52 -3.08 -2.60
C CYS A 144 -1.89 -2.40 -2.77
N ALA A 145 -2.98 -3.09 -2.44
CA ALA A 145 -4.31 -2.52 -2.68
C ALA A 145 -4.55 -1.28 -1.81
N ILE A 146 -4.24 -1.33 -0.53
CA ILE A 146 -4.24 -0.18 0.37
C ILE A 146 -2.82 0.01 0.90
N LYS A 147 -2.26 1.20 0.68
CA LYS A 147 -0.92 1.52 1.14
C LYS A 147 -0.85 2.82 1.93
N ILE A 148 -0.05 2.82 2.97
CA ILE A 148 0.36 4.00 3.72
C ILE A 148 1.88 4.09 3.60
N GLY A 149 2.37 5.14 2.95
CA GLY A 149 3.78 5.30 2.58
C GLY A 149 4.04 4.93 1.11
N SER A 150 5.21 4.53 0.67
CA SER A 150 6.48 4.45 1.43
C SER A 150 7.04 5.83 1.82
N GLU A 151 6.73 6.87 1.06
CA GLU A 151 7.15 8.24 1.31
C GLU A 151 6.27 8.86 2.40
N ASN A 152 6.90 9.15 3.53
CA ASN A 152 6.22 9.79 4.65
C ASN A 152 7.21 10.60 5.47
N MET A 153 7.25 11.90 5.24
CA MET A 153 8.10 12.81 5.98
C MET A 153 7.38 13.58 7.09
N ASP A 154 6.04 13.48 7.15
CA ASP A 154 5.20 14.17 8.11
C ASP A 154 4.30 13.16 8.84
N LYS A 155 3.21 13.57 9.38
CA LYS A 155 2.26 12.75 10.12
C LYS A 155 1.13 12.26 9.23
N ILE A 156 0.87 10.96 9.26
CA ILE A 156 -0.37 10.34 8.76
C ILE A 156 -1.19 9.90 9.99
N ASN A 157 -2.41 10.42 10.13
CA ASN A 157 -3.17 10.28 11.37
C ASN A 157 -4.68 10.32 11.13
N ASN A 158 -5.46 9.71 12.04
CA ASN A 158 -6.92 9.67 11.97
C ASN A 158 -7.42 9.12 10.64
N VAL A 159 -7.12 7.85 10.37
CA VAL A 159 -7.46 7.19 9.11
C VAL A 159 -8.36 5.99 9.38
N LEU A 160 -9.44 5.89 8.64
CA LEU A 160 -10.35 4.76 8.69
C LEU A 160 -10.51 4.14 7.31
N PHE A 161 -10.24 2.84 7.20
CA PHE A 161 -10.65 1.98 6.09
C PHE A 161 -11.70 1.00 6.60
N ASP A 162 -12.90 1.02 6.03
CA ASP A 162 -14.00 0.20 6.49
C ASP A 162 -14.81 -0.41 5.34
N ASN A 163 -15.29 -1.63 5.56
CA ASN A 163 -16.21 -2.31 4.64
C ASN A 163 -15.68 -2.40 3.19
N CYS A 164 -14.43 -2.83 3.01
CA CYS A 164 -13.81 -2.94 1.70
C CYS A 164 -13.46 -4.39 1.32
N ILE A 165 -13.38 -4.65 0.02
CA ILE A 165 -12.95 -5.93 -0.55
C ILE A 165 -11.66 -5.72 -1.34
N ILE A 166 -10.63 -6.47 -0.98
CA ILE A 166 -9.37 -6.55 -1.72
C ILE A 166 -9.33 -7.92 -2.40
N ARG A 167 -9.17 -7.94 -3.71
CA ARG A 167 -9.16 -9.14 -4.54
C ARG A 167 -7.78 -9.36 -5.14
N GLU A 168 -7.28 -10.58 -5.09
CA GLU A 168 -6.07 -11.04 -5.81
C GLU A 168 -4.95 -10.01 -5.91
N SER A 169 -4.61 -9.34 -4.82
CA SER A 169 -3.56 -8.32 -4.80
C SER A 169 -2.23 -8.89 -4.32
N ASN A 170 -1.11 -8.36 -4.80
CA ASN A 170 0.21 -8.88 -4.37
C ASN A 170 0.42 -8.64 -2.88
N ARG A 171 -0.05 -7.52 -2.37
CA ARG A 171 -0.18 -7.23 -0.94
C ARG A 171 -1.56 -6.62 -0.70
N GLY A 172 -2.24 -7.04 0.36
CA GLY A 172 -3.58 -6.51 0.67
C GLY A 172 -3.51 -5.12 1.28
N ILE A 173 -3.17 -5.06 2.56
CA ILE A 173 -3.03 -3.83 3.34
C ILE A 173 -1.55 -3.67 3.70
N GLY A 174 -0.95 -2.53 3.37
CA GLY A 174 0.45 -2.26 3.63
C GLY A 174 0.71 -0.91 4.29
N ILE A 175 1.22 -0.91 5.52
CA ILE A 175 1.85 0.26 6.13
C ILE A 175 3.35 0.10 5.95
N GLN A 176 3.94 0.98 5.16
CA GLN A 176 5.34 0.91 4.74
C GLN A 176 6.04 2.24 5.00
N ASN A 177 6.26 2.56 6.28
CA ASN A 177 6.91 3.81 6.65
C ASN A 177 8.42 3.72 6.39
N ARG A 178 8.95 4.61 5.56
CA ARG A 178 10.36 4.56 5.12
C ARG A 178 11.13 5.85 5.36
N ASP A 179 10.44 6.89 5.75
CA ASP A 179 11.02 8.20 6.04
C ASP A 179 10.71 8.60 7.49
N GLU A 180 11.11 9.79 7.91
CA GLU A 180 11.05 10.26 9.29
C GLU A 180 9.65 10.55 9.85
N GLY A 181 8.63 10.57 9.01
CA GLY A 181 7.25 10.83 9.40
C GLY A 181 6.63 9.69 10.21
N THR A 182 5.54 9.98 10.87
CA THR A 182 4.83 9.04 11.74
C THR A 182 3.50 8.59 11.16
N VAL A 183 3.10 7.35 11.48
CA VAL A 183 1.77 6.81 11.14
C VAL A 183 1.10 6.40 12.45
N THR A 184 -0.07 6.96 12.74
CA THR A 184 -0.78 6.67 13.99
C THR A 184 -2.29 6.81 13.86
N ASN A 185 -3.04 6.20 14.77
CA ASN A 185 -4.50 6.22 14.80
C ASN A 185 -5.11 5.79 13.46
N VAL A 186 -4.80 4.58 13.02
CA VAL A 186 -5.34 3.99 11.79
C VAL A 186 -6.17 2.77 12.14
N VAL A 187 -7.36 2.70 11.58
CA VAL A 187 -8.28 1.57 11.77
C VAL A 187 -8.60 0.94 10.43
N PHE A 188 -8.50 -0.38 10.37
CA PHE A 188 -8.98 -1.22 9.27
C PHE A 188 -10.06 -2.14 9.84
N SER A 189 -11.29 -2.03 9.35
CA SER A 189 -12.42 -2.81 9.86
C SER A 189 -13.28 -3.41 8.76
N ASN A 190 -13.91 -4.56 9.06
CA ASN A 190 -14.86 -5.20 8.17
C ASN A 190 -14.31 -5.46 6.75
N MET A 191 -13.13 -6.08 6.64
CA MET A 191 -12.42 -6.25 5.38
C MET A 191 -12.42 -7.70 4.91
N LEU A 192 -12.57 -7.91 3.60
CA LEU A 192 -12.19 -9.15 2.93
C LEU A 192 -10.89 -8.91 2.16
N VAL A 193 -9.85 -9.66 2.46
CA VAL A 193 -8.51 -9.44 1.89
C VAL A 193 -8.02 -10.73 1.24
N GLU A 194 -7.78 -10.68 -0.06
CA GLU A 194 -7.20 -11.76 -0.82
C GLU A 194 -5.86 -11.36 -1.41
N SER A 195 -4.79 -12.03 -1.02
CA SER A 195 -3.44 -11.79 -1.51
C SER A 195 -2.88 -12.95 -2.33
N LYS A 196 -2.13 -12.62 -3.38
CA LYS A 196 -1.56 -13.56 -4.34
C LYS A 196 -0.24 -13.03 -4.88
N LEU A 197 0.78 -13.86 -4.95
CA LEU A 197 2.06 -13.47 -5.52
C LEU A 197 2.00 -13.45 -7.05
N PHE A 198 2.38 -12.33 -7.66
CA PHE A 198 2.38 -12.18 -9.12
C PHE A 198 3.77 -12.23 -9.73
N SER A 199 4.79 -11.87 -8.97
CA SER A 199 6.17 -11.83 -9.41
C SER A 199 7.10 -12.11 -8.24
N ASP A 200 8.14 -12.92 -8.48
CA ASP A 200 9.16 -13.18 -7.46
C ASP A 200 10.17 -12.02 -7.33
N VAL A 201 10.20 -11.15 -8.30
CA VAL A 201 11.10 -9.98 -8.36
C VAL A 201 10.50 -8.74 -7.72
N TRP A 202 9.18 -8.55 -7.91
CA TRP A 202 8.48 -7.37 -7.43
C TRP A 202 8.39 -7.31 -5.90
N TRP A 203 8.13 -6.12 -5.38
CA TRP A 203 8.00 -5.90 -3.94
C TRP A 203 6.70 -6.50 -3.40
N GLY A 204 6.81 -7.12 -2.24
CA GLY A 204 5.73 -7.87 -1.63
C GLY A 204 5.81 -9.36 -1.93
N LYS A 205 5.31 -10.15 -1.01
CA LYS A 205 5.33 -11.62 -1.07
C LYS A 205 3.98 -12.22 -0.69
N ALA A 206 2.91 -11.62 -1.18
CA ALA A 206 1.52 -12.01 -0.92
C ALA A 206 1.12 -11.90 0.56
N GLU A 207 1.67 -10.95 1.30
CA GLU A 207 1.23 -10.67 2.66
C GLU A 207 -0.17 -10.01 2.64
N PRO A 208 -1.19 -10.58 3.30
CA PRO A 208 -2.50 -9.97 3.36
C PRO A 208 -2.50 -8.67 4.16
N ILE A 209 -1.69 -8.62 5.23
CA ILE A 209 -1.45 -7.42 6.05
C ILE A 209 0.05 -7.28 6.30
N TYR A 210 0.55 -6.08 6.14
CA TYR A 210 1.95 -5.73 6.26
C TYR A 210 2.11 -4.40 6.99
N VAL A 211 2.80 -4.38 8.14
CA VAL A 211 2.98 -3.18 8.95
C VAL A 211 4.46 -3.01 9.28
N THR A 212 5.09 -1.98 8.70
CA THR A 212 6.54 -1.85 8.86
C THR A 212 7.02 -0.42 8.98
N SER A 213 8.14 -0.27 9.72
CA SER A 213 8.95 0.94 9.72
C SER A 213 10.42 0.57 9.64
N TYR A 214 11.01 0.77 8.47
CA TYR A 214 12.43 0.56 8.18
C TYR A 214 12.99 1.79 7.47
N PRO A 215 14.20 2.26 7.80
CA PRO A 215 14.79 3.38 7.11
C PRO A 215 15.04 3.06 5.63
N ARG A 216 14.73 4.02 4.79
CA ARG A 216 15.00 3.94 3.35
C ARG A 216 16.50 3.88 3.09
N ALA A 217 16.93 3.02 2.20
CA ALA A 217 18.27 3.11 1.65
C ALA A 217 18.36 4.31 0.70
N VAL A 218 19.33 5.19 0.89
CA VAL A 218 19.66 6.31 0.01
C VAL A 218 20.99 6.07 -0.68
N GLY A 219 21.20 6.63 -1.87
CA GLY A 219 22.44 6.50 -2.63
C GLY A 219 22.41 5.43 -3.71
N ASN A 220 23.58 4.97 -4.17
CA ASN A 220 23.75 4.06 -5.31
C ASN A 220 23.41 2.61 -4.98
N HIS A 221 22.29 2.36 -4.33
CA HIS A 221 21.84 0.99 -4.14
C HIS A 221 21.45 0.36 -5.47
N LYS A 222 21.83 -0.92 -5.63
CA LYS A 222 21.61 -1.72 -6.84
C LYS A 222 20.13 -2.02 -7.15
N ASP A 223 19.20 -1.66 -6.28
CA ASP A 223 17.77 -1.62 -6.56
C ASP A 223 17.44 -0.43 -7.48
N ALA A 224 18.27 -0.32 -8.45
CA ALA A 224 18.43 0.69 -9.44
C ALA A 224 17.13 0.94 -10.19
N GLY A 225 16.62 2.08 -10.09
CA GLY A 225 15.39 2.60 -10.69
C GLY A 225 14.66 3.51 -9.72
N TRP A 226 14.91 3.35 -8.44
CA TRP A 226 14.31 4.19 -7.44
C TRP A 226 15.17 5.44 -7.21
N ARG A 227 14.68 6.58 -7.66
CA ARG A 227 15.27 7.88 -7.31
C ARG A 227 14.66 8.33 -5.99
N PHE A 228 15.47 8.35 -4.94
CA PHE A 228 15.02 8.85 -3.66
C PHE A 228 14.63 10.33 -3.75
N PRO A 229 13.61 10.75 -3.01
CA PRO A 229 13.26 12.16 -2.93
C PRO A 229 14.47 12.99 -2.54
N LYS A 230 14.65 14.14 -3.18
CA LYS A 230 15.72 15.08 -2.84
C LYS A 230 15.62 15.45 -1.36
N GLY A 231 16.69 15.26 -0.61
CA GLY A 231 16.72 15.57 0.82
C GLY A 231 16.27 14.42 1.73
N ALA A 232 15.98 13.22 1.21
CA ALA A 232 15.74 12.05 2.05
C ALA A 232 16.91 11.81 3.01
N THR A 233 16.64 11.49 4.26
CA THR A 233 17.64 11.29 5.29
C THR A 233 17.94 9.80 5.46
N GLU A 234 19.19 9.40 5.17
CA GLU A 234 19.62 8.03 5.32
C GLU A 234 19.52 7.55 6.76
N GLY A 235 19.04 6.30 6.94
CA GLY A 235 19.03 5.64 8.24
C GLY A 235 18.00 6.17 9.23
N LYS A 236 17.03 6.98 8.80
CA LYS A 236 15.97 7.47 9.67
C LYS A 236 14.59 7.04 9.16
N CYS A 237 13.79 6.49 10.06
CA CYS A 237 12.36 6.28 9.86
C CYS A 237 11.61 6.70 11.12
N GLY A 238 10.36 7.13 10.94
CA GLY A 238 9.49 7.51 12.03
C GLY A 238 8.79 6.30 12.67
N GLU A 239 7.85 6.55 13.53
CA GLU A 239 7.11 5.55 14.28
C GLU A 239 5.80 5.18 13.57
N VAL A 240 5.44 3.89 13.66
CA VAL A 240 4.11 3.37 13.32
C VAL A 240 3.48 2.84 14.59
N SER A 241 2.35 3.42 15.00
CA SER A 241 1.73 3.07 16.29
C SER A 241 0.22 3.27 16.29
N ASN A 242 -0.45 2.62 17.25
CA ASN A 242 -1.90 2.70 17.41
C ASN A 242 -2.64 2.34 16.11
N ILE A 243 -2.44 1.12 15.65
CA ILE A 243 -3.05 0.58 14.43
C ILE A 243 -3.97 -0.56 14.83
N TRP A 244 -5.21 -0.55 14.35
CA TRP A 244 -6.21 -1.56 14.63
C TRP A 244 -6.65 -2.29 13.36
N PHE A 245 -6.69 -3.62 13.44
CA PHE A 245 -7.32 -4.51 12.46
C PHE A 245 -8.45 -5.25 13.18
N HIS A 246 -9.70 -4.99 12.81
CA HIS A 246 -10.88 -5.58 13.43
C HIS A 246 -11.80 -6.22 12.39
N ASN A 247 -12.24 -7.46 12.64
CA ASN A 247 -13.09 -8.23 11.74
C ASN A 247 -12.54 -8.26 10.29
N VAL A 248 -11.33 -8.81 10.14
CA VAL A 248 -10.66 -8.93 8.83
C VAL A 248 -10.52 -10.39 8.45
N LYS A 249 -11.02 -10.77 7.28
CA LYS A 249 -10.86 -12.12 6.73
C LYS A 249 -9.83 -12.11 5.61
N CYS A 250 -8.72 -12.80 5.86
CA CYS A 250 -7.58 -12.88 4.95
C CYS A 250 -7.54 -14.24 4.26
N THR A 251 -7.30 -14.24 2.95
CA THR A 251 -6.91 -15.44 2.19
C THR A 251 -5.63 -15.10 1.44
N GLY A 252 -4.55 -15.87 1.65
CA GLY A 252 -3.27 -15.50 1.04
C GLY A 252 -2.26 -16.63 0.97
N GLU A 253 -1.21 -16.41 0.16
CA GLU A 253 -0.08 -17.35 0.02
C GLU A 253 1.00 -17.12 1.08
N ASN A 254 0.87 -16.05 1.88
CA ASN A 254 1.74 -15.73 3.01
C ASN A 254 0.90 -15.25 4.19
N GLY A 255 1.53 -15.14 5.35
CA GLY A 255 0.91 -14.59 6.55
C GLY A 255 1.10 -13.09 6.70
N ILE A 256 0.65 -12.59 7.84
CA ILE A 256 0.78 -11.20 8.27
C ILE A 256 2.22 -10.92 8.69
N PHE A 257 2.78 -9.81 8.26
CA PHE A 257 4.13 -9.37 8.65
C PHE A 257 4.09 -8.02 9.37
N VAL A 258 4.68 -7.99 10.57
CA VAL A 258 4.85 -6.77 11.37
C VAL A 258 6.32 -6.62 11.70
N GLY A 259 6.96 -5.49 11.35
CA GLY A 259 8.39 -5.35 11.58
C GLY A 259 8.91 -3.93 11.68
N GLY A 260 9.89 -3.73 12.55
CA GLY A 260 10.60 -2.48 12.75
C GLY A 260 12.11 -2.62 12.61
N ASP A 261 12.77 -1.50 12.32
CA ASP A 261 14.24 -1.41 12.30
C ASP A 261 14.84 -1.64 13.70
N VAL A 262 14.27 -0.99 14.67
CA VAL A 262 14.64 -1.11 16.09
C VAL A 262 13.40 -1.20 16.97
N PRO A 263 13.50 -1.74 18.20
CA PRO A 263 12.38 -1.80 19.12
C PRO A 263 11.69 -0.44 19.32
N GLY A 264 10.35 -0.42 19.30
CA GLY A 264 9.53 0.77 19.47
C GLY A 264 9.26 1.60 18.21
N LYS A 265 9.86 1.25 17.06
CA LYS A 265 9.48 1.87 15.77
C LYS A 265 8.12 1.39 15.27
N VAL A 266 7.75 0.16 15.58
CA VAL A 266 6.41 -0.38 15.37
C VAL A 266 5.90 -0.85 16.73
N LYS A 267 4.77 -0.30 17.19
CA LYS A 267 4.21 -0.63 18.49
C LYS A 267 2.71 -0.37 18.59
N ASN A 268 2.07 -0.93 19.60
CA ASN A 268 0.64 -0.79 19.83
C ASN A 268 -0.17 -1.15 18.57
N ILE A 269 0.00 -2.39 18.08
CA ILE A 269 -0.73 -2.91 16.92
C ILE A 269 -1.70 -3.96 17.43
N PHE A 270 -2.97 -3.81 17.09
CA PHE A 270 -4.06 -4.62 17.59
C PHE A 270 -4.70 -5.42 16.45
N PHE A 271 -4.72 -6.74 16.59
CA PHE A 271 -5.43 -7.67 15.71
C PHE A 271 -6.57 -8.30 16.51
N ASP A 272 -7.79 -7.99 16.15
CA ASP A 272 -8.99 -8.47 16.79
C ASP A 272 -9.95 -9.07 15.76
N GLU A 273 -10.36 -10.31 15.96
CA GLU A 273 -11.18 -11.07 15.00
C GLU A 273 -10.55 -11.13 13.59
N VAL A 274 -9.24 -11.42 13.51
CA VAL A 274 -8.56 -11.58 12.21
C VAL A 274 -8.43 -13.07 11.88
N ASP A 275 -9.12 -13.50 10.82
CA ASP A 275 -9.09 -14.87 10.30
C ASP A 275 -8.16 -14.98 9.11
N ILE A 276 -7.24 -15.93 9.12
CA ILE A 276 -6.28 -16.16 8.04
C ILE A 276 -6.49 -17.54 7.45
N GLN A 277 -6.72 -17.61 6.15
CA GLN A 277 -6.69 -18.84 5.38
C GLN A 277 -5.45 -18.86 4.48
N LEU A 278 -4.51 -19.76 4.74
CA LEU A 278 -3.34 -19.96 3.90
C LEU A 278 -3.69 -20.88 2.73
N VAL A 279 -3.42 -20.41 1.51
CA VAL A 279 -3.67 -21.16 0.26
C VAL A 279 -2.49 -21.00 -0.69
N ILE A 280 -2.24 -22.00 -1.55
CA ILE A 280 -1.29 -21.89 -2.65
C ILE A 280 -2.07 -21.58 -3.92
N ARG A 281 -1.67 -20.54 -4.62
CA ARG A 281 -2.24 -20.13 -5.90
C ARG A 281 -1.21 -20.05 -7.02
N THR A 282 0.07 -20.07 -6.66
CA THR A 282 1.21 -19.93 -7.59
C THR A 282 2.33 -20.90 -7.22
N ASP A 283 3.25 -21.12 -8.14
CA ASP A 283 4.43 -21.98 -7.95
C ASP A 283 5.60 -21.25 -7.27
N TYR A 284 5.45 -19.98 -6.90
CA TYR A 284 6.48 -19.22 -6.21
C TYR A 284 6.76 -19.78 -4.81
N PRO A 285 8.01 -19.76 -4.34
CA PRO A 285 8.35 -20.25 -3.02
C PRO A 285 7.71 -19.36 -1.93
N GLY A 286 7.14 -19.99 -0.91
CA GLY A 286 6.65 -19.29 0.29
C GLY A 286 7.74 -19.03 1.32
N GLY A 287 7.35 -18.50 2.50
CA GLY A 287 8.25 -18.27 3.62
C GLY A 287 9.26 -17.15 3.39
N VAL A 288 8.91 -16.19 2.56
CA VAL A 288 9.70 -14.98 2.33
C VAL A 288 8.85 -13.76 2.68
N TYR A 289 9.43 -12.85 3.47
CA TYR A 289 8.81 -11.58 3.86
C TYR A 289 9.66 -10.44 3.34
N ASP A 290 9.05 -9.52 2.61
CA ASP A 290 9.76 -8.47 1.87
C ASP A 290 9.79 -7.16 2.66
N LYS A 291 10.97 -6.71 3.04
CA LYS A 291 11.19 -5.46 3.77
C LYS A 291 11.54 -4.27 2.87
N ARG A 292 11.71 -4.51 1.57
CA ARG A 292 12.12 -3.46 0.61
C ARG A 292 11.06 -2.36 0.41
N PRO A 293 11.47 -1.11 0.08
CA PRO A 293 12.84 -0.63 0.10
C PRO A 293 13.30 -0.37 1.53
N CYS A 294 14.47 -0.87 1.90
CA CYS A 294 15.03 -0.66 3.24
C CYS A 294 16.56 -0.65 3.21
N LEU A 295 17.15 -0.06 4.24
CA LEU A 295 18.57 -0.20 4.49
C LEU A 295 18.85 -1.61 5.02
N GLY A 296 19.92 -2.26 4.54
CA GLY A 296 20.30 -3.61 4.97
C GLY A 296 19.60 -4.73 4.20
N GLU A 297 19.34 -5.86 4.89
CA GLU A 297 18.78 -7.05 4.25
C GLU A 297 17.30 -6.87 3.89
N GLY A 298 16.99 -6.94 2.61
CA GLY A 298 15.65 -6.70 2.07
C GLY A 298 14.63 -7.83 2.31
N PHE A 299 15.07 -8.99 2.78
CA PHE A 299 14.20 -10.15 2.97
C PHE A 299 14.42 -10.82 4.32
N ALA A 300 13.33 -11.24 4.95
CA ALA A 300 13.35 -12.27 5.99
C ALA A 300 12.89 -13.59 5.38
N LYS A 301 13.61 -14.69 5.63
CA LYS A 301 13.29 -16.03 5.12
C LYS A 301 13.06 -16.98 6.27
N ASP A 302 11.93 -17.66 6.28
CA ASP A 302 11.57 -18.66 7.27
C ASP A 302 10.41 -19.55 6.73
N LYS A 303 9.83 -20.37 7.60
CA LYS A 303 8.52 -20.95 7.33
C LYS A 303 7.45 -19.87 7.24
N THR A 304 6.35 -20.17 6.59
CA THR A 304 5.18 -19.28 6.66
C THR A 304 4.55 -19.37 8.05
N TYR A 305 4.27 -18.24 8.67
CA TYR A 305 3.53 -18.11 9.92
C TYR A 305 2.25 -17.31 9.68
N ALA A 306 1.21 -17.52 10.47
CA ALA A 306 0.03 -16.67 10.40
C ALA A 306 0.39 -15.21 10.75
N PHE A 307 1.16 -15.02 11.84
CA PHE A 307 1.73 -13.76 12.25
C PHE A 307 3.26 -13.90 12.39
N TYR A 308 4.00 -13.14 11.61
CA TYR A 308 5.45 -13.00 11.74
C TYR A 308 5.78 -11.60 12.24
N ILE A 309 6.24 -11.52 13.48
CA ILE A 309 6.54 -10.26 14.16
C ILE A 309 8.05 -10.15 14.37
N ASP A 310 8.66 -9.10 13.82
CA ASP A 310 10.08 -8.84 13.88
C ASP A 310 10.35 -7.44 14.47
N THR A 311 10.95 -7.39 15.66
CA THR A 311 11.39 -6.14 16.29
C THR A 311 10.23 -5.13 16.52
N ALA A 312 9.02 -5.60 16.85
CA ALA A 312 7.87 -4.76 17.19
C ALA A 312 7.45 -5.00 18.64
N LEU A 313 6.86 -3.99 19.28
CA LEU A 313 6.44 -4.00 20.69
C LEU A 313 4.92 -3.86 20.82
N ASP A 314 4.39 -4.36 21.92
CA ASP A 314 2.99 -4.20 22.31
C ASP A 314 2.02 -4.60 21.17
N ILE A 315 2.17 -5.84 20.70
CA ILE A 315 1.33 -6.44 19.68
C ILE A 315 0.28 -7.32 20.36
N GLU A 316 -0.99 -6.97 20.18
CA GLU A 316 -2.11 -7.73 20.72
C GLU A 316 -2.78 -8.53 19.60
N ILE A 317 -3.02 -9.83 19.85
CA ILE A 317 -3.68 -10.76 18.94
C ILE A 317 -4.81 -11.43 19.71
N THR A 318 -6.05 -11.01 19.45
CA THR A 318 -7.24 -11.45 20.18
C THR A 318 -8.25 -12.05 19.21
N ASP A 319 -8.84 -13.17 19.56
CA ASP A 319 -9.87 -13.88 18.80
C ASP A 319 -9.53 -14.12 17.32
N CYS A 320 -8.23 -14.29 17.04
CA CYS A 320 -7.71 -14.54 15.71
C CYS A 320 -7.57 -16.05 15.43
N SER A 321 -7.76 -16.44 14.17
CA SER A 321 -7.64 -17.83 13.75
C SER A 321 -6.78 -18.00 12.49
N VAL A 322 -6.23 -19.23 12.32
CA VAL A 322 -5.54 -19.61 11.09
C VAL A 322 -6.02 -20.97 10.61
N ARG A 323 -6.21 -21.11 9.30
CA ARG A 323 -6.47 -22.36 8.60
C ARG A 323 -5.37 -22.57 7.57
N ASP A 324 -4.65 -23.69 7.70
CA ASP A 324 -3.54 -24.10 6.83
C ASP A 324 -3.78 -25.45 6.15
N GLU A 325 -4.99 -25.99 6.23
CA GLU A 325 -5.38 -27.27 5.64
C GLU A 325 -5.12 -27.25 4.13
N GLY A 326 -4.26 -28.16 3.67
CA GLY A 326 -3.88 -28.27 2.27
C GLY A 326 -2.90 -27.19 1.79
N PHE A 327 -2.31 -26.39 2.66
CA PHE A 327 -1.36 -25.32 2.30
C PHE A 327 -0.11 -25.87 1.58
N GLY A 328 0.35 -27.09 1.93
CA GLY A 328 1.40 -27.79 1.17
C GLY A 328 2.80 -27.14 1.21
N ARG A 329 3.00 -26.03 1.92
CA ARG A 329 4.30 -25.39 2.18
C ARG A 329 4.64 -25.49 3.67
N PRO A 330 5.92 -25.34 4.06
CA PRO A 330 6.29 -25.36 5.47
C PRO A 330 5.55 -24.27 6.26
N PHE A 331 4.69 -24.71 7.18
CA PHE A 331 3.99 -23.86 8.10
C PHE A 331 4.63 -23.89 9.48
N GLY A 332 4.85 -22.74 10.08
CA GLY A 332 5.55 -22.58 11.36
C GLY A 332 4.62 -22.44 12.56
N GLY A 333 3.34 -22.23 12.32
CA GLY A 333 2.32 -22.03 13.37
C GLY A 333 1.70 -20.64 13.37
N MET A 334 0.91 -20.38 14.39
CA MET A 334 0.14 -19.13 14.52
C MET A 334 1.02 -17.90 14.65
N LEU A 335 2.06 -17.96 15.48
CA LEU A 335 2.88 -16.79 15.81
C LEU A 335 4.36 -17.13 15.78
N LYS A 336 5.13 -16.25 15.15
CA LYS A 336 6.56 -16.11 15.37
C LYS A 336 6.85 -14.69 15.84
N GLN A 337 7.54 -14.55 16.95
CA GLN A 337 7.97 -13.27 17.48
C GLN A 337 9.49 -13.28 17.69
N MET A 338 10.16 -12.27 17.15
CA MET A 338 11.60 -12.08 17.25
C MET A 338 11.89 -10.69 17.84
N ASN A 339 12.96 -10.61 18.65
CA ASN A 339 13.47 -9.33 19.17
C ASN A 339 12.42 -8.47 19.91
N ALA A 340 11.58 -9.09 20.71
CA ALA A 340 10.52 -8.44 21.48
C ALA A 340 10.97 -7.84 22.83
N ASN A 341 12.28 -7.59 23.03
CA ASN A 341 12.84 -7.08 24.28
C ASN A 341 13.30 -5.64 24.16
#